data_19c6984c08217fdf8f548548ebffc7e3
#
_entry.id   19c6984c08217fdf8f548548ebffc7e3
#
_cell.length_a   1.000
_cell.length_b   1.000
_cell.length_c   1.000
_cell.angle_alpha   90.00
_cell.angle_beta   90.00
_cell.angle_gamma   90.00
#
_symmetry.space_group_name_H-M   'P 1'
#
loop_
_entity.id
_entity.type
_entity.pdbx_description
1 polymer ?
#
loop_
_entity_poly.entity_id
_entity_poly.type
_entity_poly.pdbx_seq_one_letter_code
_entity_poly.pdbx_strand_id
1 'polypeptide(L)'
;MKTLSYHHFIFLLAGLLFASAVNAQTAYMHGSTYEERGHSLIDQMLQTQPVDNGNIKYVSPFYFARLWRDCEKEKAIEKLTKMYQYQLDHVEAFYNSGSDMDLFAHAPMHGYMLTKEKMPDSLREKIKAFMKIGKYTRDNGTLNMKLMHQTSGLLCAEEWPDFTDADGKTSVQLKEFLHDRIVHTLKQFITHNCPEADDFTYLGTNLQYIRMLAEFSKNEEIRKSALAA
;
A
#
# COMPACT_ATOMS: atom_id res chain seq x y z
N MET A 1 14.59 17.71 -10.65
CA MET A 1 13.31 17.21 -10.09
C MET A 1 12.64 16.39 -11.19
N LYS A 2 12.63 15.05 -11.07
CA LYS A 2 11.87 14.19 -11.98
C LYS A 2 10.41 14.33 -11.55
N THR A 3 9.56 14.82 -12.44
CA THR A 3 8.11 14.79 -12.29
C THR A 3 7.69 13.34 -12.08
N LEU A 4 7.38 12.97 -10.83
CA LEU A 4 6.75 11.68 -10.55
C LEU A 4 5.45 11.63 -11.37
N SER A 5 5.39 10.68 -12.28
CA SER A 5 4.28 10.49 -13.19
C SER A 5 2.99 10.21 -12.41
N TYR A 6 1.92 10.89 -12.74
CA TYR A 6 0.57 10.78 -12.19
C TYR A 6 -0.04 9.37 -12.26
N HIS A 7 0.55 8.46 -12.99
CA HIS A 7 0.09 7.08 -13.17
C HIS A 7 0.01 6.28 -11.87
N HIS A 8 0.70 6.72 -10.82
CA HIS A 8 1.01 5.95 -9.62
C HIS A 8 -0.12 5.89 -8.59
N PHE A 9 -0.91 6.95 -8.52
CA PHE A 9 -1.99 7.04 -7.51
C PHE A 9 -3.27 6.29 -7.91
N ILE A 10 -3.44 6.02 -9.18
CA ILE A 10 -4.68 5.50 -9.76
C ILE A 10 -4.93 4.05 -9.38
N PHE A 11 -3.88 3.22 -9.33
CA PHE A 11 -4.04 1.81 -8.97
C PHE A 11 -4.33 1.58 -7.48
N LEU A 12 -3.80 2.42 -6.59
CA LEU A 12 -4.14 2.36 -5.16
C LEU A 12 -5.64 2.46 -4.93
N LEU A 13 -6.29 3.23 -5.75
CA LEU A 13 -7.69 3.59 -5.63
C LEU A 13 -8.63 2.58 -6.26
N ALA A 14 -8.28 2.01 -7.39
CA ALA A 14 -9.15 1.03 -8.05
C ALA A 14 -9.35 -0.21 -7.17
N GLY A 15 -8.30 -0.74 -6.56
CA GLY A 15 -8.40 -1.89 -5.65
C GLY A 15 -9.14 -1.61 -4.34
N LEU A 16 -9.15 -0.37 -3.86
CA LEU A 16 -9.78 0.02 -2.59
C LEU A 16 -11.24 0.41 -2.74
N LEU A 17 -11.65 0.94 -3.89
CA LEU A 17 -13.05 1.32 -4.14
C LEU A 17 -13.96 0.12 -4.39
N PHE A 18 -13.43 -1.00 -4.90
CA PHE A 18 -14.22 -2.23 -5.05
C PHE A 18 -14.58 -2.90 -3.72
N ALA A 19 -13.82 -2.65 -2.66
CA ALA A 19 -14.08 -3.24 -1.34
C ALA A 19 -15.08 -2.46 -0.47
N SER A 20 -15.46 -1.23 -0.85
CA SER A 20 -16.42 -0.39 -0.10
C SER A 20 -17.80 -0.33 -0.73
N ALA A 21 -18.25 -1.39 -1.38
CA ALA A 21 -19.51 -1.49 -2.13
C ALA A 21 -20.79 -1.49 -1.27
N VAL A 22 -20.87 -0.75 -0.19
CA VAL A 22 -22.11 -0.65 0.60
C VAL A 22 -22.74 0.76 0.51
N ASN A 23 -22.47 1.53 -0.47
CA ASN A 23 -23.21 2.71 -0.96
C ASN A 23 -22.48 3.37 -2.13
N ALA A 24 -21.91 2.58 -3.00
CA ALA A 24 -21.30 3.10 -4.22
C ALA A 24 -22.43 3.41 -5.22
N GLN A 25 -22.97 4.60 -5.16
CA GLN A 25 -23.25 5.28 -6.42
C GLN A 25 -21.96 5.14 -7.23
N THR A 26 -22.04 4.40 -8.33
CA THR A 26 -20.93 4.15 -9.25
C THR A 26 -20.12 5.42 -9.41
N ALA A 27 -18.93 5.44 -8.84
CA ALA A 27 -18.01 6.54 -9.05
C ALA A 27 -17.63 6.54 -10.53
N TYR A 28 -18.35 7.34 -11.32
CA TYR A 28 -18.06 7.51 -12.74
C TYR A 28 -16.69 8.16 -12.85
N MET A 29 -15.70 7.38 -13.27
CA MET A 29 -14.41 7.92 -13.65
C MET A 29 -14.58 8.66 -14.97
N HIS A 30 -14.66 9.98 -14.89
CA HIS A 30 -14.76 10.84 -16.07
C HIS A 30 -13.37 11.00 -16.71
N GLY A 31 -13.32 10.85 -18.01
CA GLY A 31 -12.12 11.06 -18.80
C GLY A 31 -11.95 10.04 -19.93
N SER A 32 -11.36 10.48 -21.03
CA SER A 32 -11.10 9.67 -22.23
C SER A 32 -9.80 8.88 -22.09
N THR A 33 -8.84 9.42 -21.35
CA THR A 33 -7.55 8.77 -21.09
C THR A 33 -7.52 8.13 -19.70
N TYR A 34 -6.59 7.22 -19.53
CA TYR A 34 -6.31 6.61 -18.21
C TYR A 34 -5.93 7.67 -17.16
N GLU A 35 -5.15 8.64 -17.57
CA GLU A 35 -4.67 9.73 -16.73
C GLU A 35 -5.81 10.65 -16.26
N GLU A 36 -6.70 11.05 -17.20
CA GLU A 36 -7.88 11.85 -16.87
C GLU A 36 -8.83 11.13 -15.91
N ARG A 37 -9.06 9.82 -16.11
CA ARG A 37 -9.88 9.01 -15.19
C ARG A 37 -9.28 8.95 -13.80
N GLY A 38 -7.96 8.83 -13.71
CA GLY A 38 -7.28 8.83 -12.43
C GLY A 38 -7.37 10.17 -11.70
N HIS A 39 -7.22 11.27 -12.41
CA HIS A 39 -7.45 12.60 -11.84
C HIS A 39 -8.87 12.76 -11.32
N SER A 40 -9.86 12.36 -12.11
CA SER A 40 -11.29 12.41 -11.73
C SER A 40 -11.53 11.61 -10.43
N LEU A 41 -10.93 10.43 -10.30
CA LEU A 41 -11.08 9.61 -9.12
C LEU A 41 -10.46 10.27 -7.87
N ILE A 42 -9.27 10.84 -8.00
CA ILE A 42 -8.62 11.57 -6.92
C ILE A 42 -9.47 12.77 -6.51
N ASP A 43 -9.98 13.53 -7.48
CA ASP A 43 -10.81 14.71 -7.20
C ASP A 43 -12.12 14.32 -6.47
N GLN A 44 -12.73 13.19 -6.82
CA GLN A 44 -13.84 12.63 -6.05
C GLN A 44 -13.46 12.26 -4.62
N MET A 45 -12.28 11.66 -4.41
CA MET A 45 -11.79 11.36 -3.07
C MET A 45 -11.54 12.61 -2.25
N LEU A 46 -11.03 13.68 -2.85
CA LEU A 46 -10.83 14.95 -2.15
C LEU A 46 -12.15 15.57 -1.67
N GLN A 47 -13.22 15.39 -2.46
CA GLN A 47 -14.56 15.87 -2.10
C GLN A 47 -15.27 14.97 -1.09
N THR A 48 -14.88 13.70 -1.00
CA THR A 48 -15.48 12.73 -0.10
C THR A 48 -14.89 12.84 1.31
N GLN A 49 -15.76 12.92 2.32
CA GLN A 49 -15.32 12.72 3.69
C GLN A 49 -15.38 11.22 3.98
N PRO A 50 -14.24 10.58 4.27
CA PRO A 50 -14.25 9.15 4.60
C PRO A 50 -15.05 8.92 5.87
N VAL A 51 -15.86 7.87 5.88
CA VAL A 51 -16.52 7.41 7.10
C VAL A 51 -15.43 6.85 8.01
N ASP A 52 -15.25 7.48 9.16
CA ASP A 52 -14.27 7.04 10.15
C ASP A 52 -14.81 5.81 10.88
N ASN A 53 -14.56 4.64 10.29
CA ASN A 53 -14.96 3.34 10.84
C ASN A 53 -13.80 2.65 11.58
N GLY A 54 -12.72 3.38 11.87
CA GLY A 54 -11.53 2.85 12.55
C GLY A 54 -10.64 1.97 11.67
N ASN A 55 -11.05 1.66 10.42
CA ASN A 55 -10.28 0.80 9.55
C ASN A 55 -9.30 1.60 8.69
N ILE A 56 -8.04 1.59 9.11
CA ILE A 56 -6.96 2.35 8.48
C ILE A 56 -6.79 2.02 6.98
N LYS A 57 -7.05 0.77 6.57
CA LYS A 57 -6.94 0.32 5.19
C LYS A 57 -7.85 1.12 4.26
N TYR A 58 -9.07 1.42 4.69
CA TYR A 58 -10.06 2.09 3.85
C TYR A 58 -10.05 3.61 4.00
N VAL A 59 -9.59 4.12 5.13
CA VAL A 59 -9.66 5.54 5.47
C VAL A 59 -8.36 6.28 5.15
N SER A 60 -7.19 5.66 5.41
CA SER A 60 -5.91 6.32 5.18
C SER A 60 -5.65 6.78 3.74
N PRO A 61 -6.10 6.06 2.68
CA PRO A 61 -5.89 6.50 1.30
C PRO A 61 -6.47 7.89 1.00
N PHE A 62 -7.60 8.24 1.61
CA PHE A 62 -8.21 9.57 1.43
C PHE A 62 -7.33 10.69 1.99
N TYR A 63 -6.62 10.44 3.10
CA TYR A 63 -5.72 11.41 3.69
C TYR A 63 -4.36 11.44 2.99
N PHE A 64 -3.87 10.30 2.49
CA PHE A 64 -2.70 10.29 1.61
C PHE A 64 -2.96 11.02 0.28
N ALA A 65 -4.16 10.89 -0.30
CA ALA A 65 -4.57 11.67 -1.48
C ALA A 65 -4.52 13.17 -1.22
N ARG A 66 -5.01 13.62 -0.05
CA ARG A 66 -4.95 15.03 0.36
C ARG A 66 -3.52 15.51 0.52
N LEU A 67 -2.65 14.74 1.16
CA LEU A 67 -1.22 15.06 1.25
C LEU A 67 -0.57 15.17 -0.12
N TRP A 68 -0.88 14.22 -0.99
CA TRP A 68 -0.29 14.19 -2.31
C TRP A 68 -0.67 15.41 -3.15
N ARG A 69 -1.93 15.88 -3.05
CA ARG A 69 -2.46 17.05 -3.75
C ARG A 69 -2.22 18.39 -3.02
N ASP A 70 -1.55 18.39 -1.87
CA ASP A 70 -1.42 19.54 -0.98
C ASP A 70 -2.77 20.17 -0.60
N CYS A 71 -3.81 19.34 -0.52
CA CYS A 71 -5.16 19.71 -0.15
C CYS A 71 -5.42 19.38 1.32
N GLU A 72 -5.86 20.34 2.13
CA GLU A 72 -6.12 20.17 3.57
C GLU A 72 -4.94 19.47 4.29
N LYS A 73 -3.71 19.81 3.95
CA LYS A 73 -2.49 19.12 4.37
C LYS A 73 -2.39 18.92 5.88
N GLU A 74 -2.60 19.97 6.66
CA GLU A 74 -2.52 19.93 8.12
C GLU A 74 -3.57 19.00 8.72
N LYS A 75 -4.79 19.03 8.20
CA LYS A 75 -5.88 18.13 8.61
C LYS A 75 -5.58 16.67 8.24
N ALA A 76 -5.00 16.44 7.06
CA ALA A 76 -4.60 15.10 6.65
C ALA A 76 -3.49 14.53 7.55
N ILE A 77 -2.49 15.34 7.90
CA ILE A 77 -1.43 14.97 8.84
C ILE A 77 -2.02 14.65 10.23
N GLU A 78 -2.89 15.51 10.73
CA GLU A 78 -3.55 15.30 12.03
C GLU A 78 -4.34 13.99 12.06
N LYS A 79 -5.14 13.74 11.03
CA LYS A 79 -5.96 12.51 10.94
C LYS A 79 -5.11 11.26 10.83
N LEU A 80 -4.12 11.23 9.94
CA LEU A 80 -3.18 10.11 9.83
C LEU A 80 -2.45 9.88 11.16
N THR A 81 -1.98 10.95 11.82
CA THR A 81 -1.30 10.84 13.12
C THR A 81 -2.19 10.17 14.17
N LYS A 82 -3.45 10.59 14.28
CA LYS A 82 -4.43 10.00 15.22
C LYS A 82 -4.73 8.55 14.88
N MET A 83 -4.91 8.23 13.60
CA MET A 83 -5.19 6.88 13.14
C MET A 83 -4.04 5.91 13.46
N TYR A 84 -2.80 6.27 13.12
CA TYR A 84 -1.65 5.42 13.43
C TYR A 84 -1.39 5.30 14.92
N GLN A 85 -1.59 6.38 15.70
CA GLN A 85 -1.49 6.30 17.15
C GLN A 85 -2.52 5.34 17.73
N TYR A 86 -3.77 5.45 17.30
CA TYR A 86 -4.84 4.54 17.75
C TYR A 86 -4.50 3.07 17.46
N GLN A 87 -3.97 2.75 16.28
CA GLN A 87 -3.56 1.39 15.95
C GLN A 87 -2.41 0.90 16.84
N LEU A 88 -1.43 1.76 17.11
CA LEU A 88 -0.31 1.43 17.98
C LEU A 88 -0.75 1.20 19.44
N ASP A 89 -1.71 1.97 19.92
CA ASP A 89 -2.25 1.84 21.28
C ASP A 89 -3.13 0.59 21.47
N HIS A 90 -3.60 -0.03 20.37
CA HIS A 90 -4.54 -1.16 20.39
C HIS A 90 -4.01 -2.42 19.70
N VAL A 91 -2.72 -2.56 19.54
CA VAL A 91 -2.07 -3.70 18.82
C VAL A 91 -2.52 -5.04 19.40
N GLU A 92 -2.51 -5.20 20.72
CA GLU A 92 -2.90 -6.48 21.38
C GLU A 92 -4.37 -6.84 21.13
N ALA A 93 -5.26 -5.86 21.16
CA ALA A 93 -6.68 -6.08 20.89
C ALA A 93 -6.91 -6.59 19.45
N PHE A 94 -6.16 -6.08 18.51
CA PHE A 94 -6.20 -6.55 17.12
C PHE A 94 -5.67 -7.98 16.94
N TYR A 95 -4.54 -8.32 17.54
CA TYR A 95 -4.02 -9.69 17.49
C TYR A 95 -4.97 -10.69 18.14
N ASN A 96 -5.60 -10.32 19.26
CA ASN A 96 -6.51 -11.19 20.00
C ASN A 96 -7.89 -11.36 19.30
N SER A 97 -8.30 -10.43 18.46
CA SER A 97 -9.56 -10.49 17.72
C SER A 97 -9.53 -11.46 16.53
N GLY A 98 -8.38 -12.05 16.21
CA GLY A 98 -8.19 -12.84 15.00
C GLY A 98 -8.37 -12.04 13.71
N SER A 99 -8.48 -10.70 13.83
CA SER A 99 -8.51 -9.83 12.67
C SER A 99 -7.15 -9.86 11.98
N ASP A 100 -7.17 -9.80 10.65
CA ASP A 100 -5.97 -9.78 9.81
C ASP A 100 -5.22 -8.44 9.95
N MET A 101 -4.60 -8.23 11.14
CA MET A 101 -3.72 -7.09 11.38
C MET A 101 -2.65 -6.97 10.28
N ASP A 102 -2.22 -8.11 9.77
CA ASP A 102 -1.27 -8.17 8.68
C ASP A 102 -1.76 -7.40 7.43
N LEU A 103 -3.07 -7.46 7.12
CA LEU A 103 -3.66 -6.70 6.03
C LEU A 103 -3.65 -5.20 6.29
N PHE A 104 -3.75 -4.78 7.55
CA PHE A 104 -3.73 -3.36 7.91
C PHE A 104 -2.30 -2.80 7.92
N ALA A 105 -1.31 -3.60 8.29
CA ALA A 105 0.08 -3.20 8.29
C ALA A 105 0.61 -2.86 6.89
N HIS A 106 0.03 -3.43 5.83
CA HIS A 106 0.52 -3.26 4.45
C HIS A 106 -0.10 -2.07 3.70
N ALA A 107 -1.35 -1.70 4.02
CA ALA A 107 -2.07 -0.63 3.32
C ALA A 107 -1.35 0.73 3.32
N PRO A 108 -0.62 1.13 4.37
CA PRO A 108 0.01 2.44 4.43
C PRO A 108 1.26 2.60 3.59
N MET A 109 1.96 1.50 3.23
CA MET A 109 3.28 1.62 2.61
C MET A 109 3.26 2.36 1.27
N HIS A 110 2.25 2.13 0.44
CA HIS A 110 2.11 2.85 -0.83
C HIS A 110 1.87 4.36 -0.61
N GLY A 111 0.90 4.70 0.24
CA GLY A 111 0.64 6.10 0.56
C GLY A 111 1.85 6.80 1.17
N TYR A 112 2.58 6.10 2.05
CA TYR A 112 3.84 6.57 2.61
C TYR A 112 4.88 6.85 1.52
N MET A 113 5.16 5.90 0.64
CA MET A 113 6.16 6.08 -0.41
C MET A 113 5.86 7.25 -1.33
N LEU A 114 4.58 7.52 -1.61
CA LEU A 114 4.15 8.64 -2.45
C LEU A 114 4.23 10.01 -1.74
N THR A 115 4.10 10.06 -0.42
CA THR A 115 3.87 11.31 0.30
C THR A 115 4.84 11.59 1.45
N LYS A 116 5.82 10.72 1.69
CA LYS A 116 6.76 10.83 2.80
C LYS A 116 7.50 12.17 2.87
N GLU A 117 7.83 12.75 1.73
CA GLU A 117 8.51 14.05 1.65
C GLU A 117 7.61 15.24 2.10
N LYS A 118 6.30 15.01 2.18
CA LYS A 118 5.32 15.99 2.62
C LYS A 118 4.91 15.81 4.08
N MET A 119 5.40 14.76 4.73
CA MET A 119 5.08 14.42 6.12
C MET A 119 6.09 14.98 7.09
N PRO A 120 5.67 15.40 8.29
CA PRO A 120 6.59 15.66 9.39
C PRO A 120 7.22 14.36 9.89
N ASP A 121 8.41 14.45 10.47
CA ASP A 121 9.16 13.32 11.01
C ASP A 121 8.33 12.50 12.01
N SER A 122 7.56 13.19 12.86
CA SER A 122 6.71 12.53 13.86
C SER A 122 5.66 11.60 13.26
N LEU A 123 5.09 11.92 12.09
CA LEU A 123 4.16 11.04 11.38
C LEU A 123 4.91 9.91 10.69
N ARG A 124 6.07 10.19 10.08
CA ARG A 124 6.92 9.16 9.45
C ARG A 124 7.33 8.09 10.46
N GLU A 125 7.76 8.51 11.66
CA GLU A 125 8.11 7.57 12.73
C GLU A 125 6.93 6.75 13.24
N LYS A 126 5.72 7.32 13.31
CA LYS A 126 4.52 6.56 13.67
C LYS A 126 4.17 5.51 12.62
N ILE A 127 4.25 5.86 11.34
CA ILE A 127 4.03 4.90 10.24
C ILE A 127 5.08 3.80 10.30
N LYS A 128 6.35 4.14 10.49
CA LYS A 128 7.43 3.16 10.66
C LYS A 128 7.17 2.23 11.85
N ALA A 129 6.76 2.77 12.99
CA ALA A 129 6.43 1.97 14.18
C ALA A 129 5.24 1.03 13.90
N PHE A 130 4.22 1.51 13.19
CA PHE A 130 3.10 0.68 12.78
C PHE A 130 3.53 -0.43 11.80
N MET A 131 4.39 -0.14 10.84
CA MET A 131 4.89 -1.16 9.93
C MET A 131 5.69 -2.25 10.63
N LYS A 132 6.37 -1.96 11.75
CA LYS A 132 7.12 -2.95 12.55
C LYS A 132 6.26 -4.03 13.19
N ILE A 133 4.96 -3.82 13.34
CA ILE A 133 4.05 -4.85 13.86
C ILE A 133 3.65 -5.89 12.80
N GLY A 134 4.01 -5.69 11.54
CA GLY A 134 3.75 -6.62 10.44
C GLY A 134 4.70 -7.81 10.43
N LYS A 135 4.23 -8.93 9.87
CA LYS A 135 5.00 -10.17 9.65
C LYS A 135 5.12 -10.42 8.16
N TYR A 136 6.29 -10.18 7.60
CA TYR A 136 6.49 -10.09 6.16
C TYR A 136 6.99 -11.37 5.50
N THR A 137 7.41 -12.35 6.29
CA THR A 137 7.96 -13.61 5.78
C THR A 137 6.96 -14.75 5.71
N ARG A 138 5.69 -14.48 5.98
CA ARG A 138 4.62 -15.47 5.87
C ARG A 138 4.46 -15.94 4.42
N ASP A 139 4.34 -17.24 4.26
CA ASP A 139 4.21 -17.91 2.96
C ASP A 139 2.87 -18.66 2.81
N ASN A 140 1.98 -18.46 3.75
CA ASN A 140 0.63 -19.01 3.74
C ASN A 140 -0.36 -17.97 3.18
N GLY A 141 -1.41 -18.45 2.56
CA GLY A 141 -2.47 -17.60 1.99
C GLY A 141 -2.47 -17.55 0.47
N THR A 142 -3.37 -16.76 -0.05
CA THR A 142 -3.55 -16.52 -1.49
C THR A 142 -2.40 -15.69 -2.07
N LEU A 143 -2.29 -15.67 -3.39
CA LEU A 143 -1.21 -14.96 -4.08
C LEU A 143 -1.23 -13.45 -3.77
N ASN A 144 -2.42 -12.84 -3.74
CA ASN A 144 -2.56 -11.42 -3.40
C ASN A 144 -2.08 -11.12 -1.98
N MET A 145 -2.34 -11.99 -1.01
CA MET A 145 -1.82 -11.84 0.36
C MET A 145 -0.30 -11.94 0.39
N LYS A 146 0.28 -12.92 -0.31
CA LYS A 146 1.74 -13.08 -0.41
C LYS A 146 2.40 -11.84 -1.01
N LEU A 147 1.90 -11.35 -2.15
CA LEU A 147 2.41 -10.14 -2.79
C LEU A 147 2.32 -8.92 -1.88
N MET A 148 1.21 -8.78 -1.17
CA MET A 148 0.98 -7.70 -0.22
C MET A 148 2.04 -7.68 0.88
N HIS A 149 2.26 -8.84 1.54
CA HIS A 149 3.24 -8.99 2.61
C HIS A 149 4.66 -8.78 2.09
N GLN A 150 5.03 -9.50 1.05
CA GLN A 150 6.38 -9.51 0.50
C GLN A 150 6.78 -8.13 -0.03
N THR A 151 5.91 -7.46 -0.79
CA THR A 151 6.16 -6.12 -1.32
C THR A 151 6.34 -5.11 -0.19
N SER A 152 5.42 -5.08 0.77
CA SER A 152 5.50 -4.13 1.87
C SER A 152 6.74 -4.38 2.75
N GLY A 153 7.05 -5.63 3.03
CA GLY A 153 8.25 -5.99 3.80
C GLY A 153 9.55 -5.60 3.11
N LEU A 154 9.65 -5.84 1.80
CA LEU A 154 10.82 -5.43 1.03
C LEU A 154 10.98 -3.90 1.04
N LEU A 155 9.91 -3.17 0.75
CA LEU A 155 9.96 -1.70 0.70
C LEU A 155 10.26 -1.10 2.08
N CYS A 156 9.75 -1.67 3.17
CA CYS A 156 10.13 -1.30 4.53
C CYS A 156 11.62 -1.52 4.78
N ALA A 157 12.16 -2.68 4.39
CA ALA A 157 13.56 -3.02 4.57
C ALA A 157 14.50 -2.18 3.70
N GLU A 158 14.04 -1.74 2.53
CA GLU A 158 14.78 -0.83 1.65
C GLU A 158 14.73 0.62 2.13
N GLU A 159 13.61 1.04 2.71
CA GLU A 159 13.43 2.42 3.18
C GLU A 159 14.14 2.66 4.51
N TRP A 160 14.05 1.72 5.44
CA TRP A 160 14.58 1.85 6.80
C TRP A 160 15.66 0.82 7.10
N PRO A 161 16.96 1.17 7.06
CA PRO A 161 18.07 0.24 7.33
C PRO A 161 18.02 -0.40 8.72
N ASP A 162 17.42 0.27 9.71
CA ASP A 162 17.24 -0.17 11.09
C ASP A 162 15.88 -0.85 11.35
N PHE A 163 15.16 -1.21 10.29
CA PHE A 163 13.87 -1.86 10.41
C PHE A 163 14.01 -3.29 10.94
N THR A 164 13.08 -3.66 11.82
CA THR A 164 12.91 -5.03 12.30
C THR A 164 11.41 -5.31 12.36
N ASP A 165 10.97 -6.41 11.79
CA ASP A 165 9.55 -6.81 11.78
C ASP A 165 9.14 -7.48 13.10
N ALA A 166 7.85 -7.86 13.21
CA ALA A 166 7.30 -8.49 14.40
C ALA A 166 7.86 -9.90 14.68
N ASP A 167 8.46 -10.56 13.69
CA ASP A 167 9.15 -11.85 13.87
C ASP A 167 10.65 -11.66 14.19
N GLY A 168 11.11 -10.43 14.40
CA GLY A 168 12.50 -10.09 14.75
C GLY A 168 13.45 -10.08 13.55
N LYS A 169 12.95 -10.12 12.32
CA LYS A 169 13.82 -10.11 11.14
C LYS A 169 14.27 -8.70 10.80
N THR A 170 15.57 -8.52 10.71
CA THR A 170 16.19 -7.25 10.33
C THR A 170 15.98 -6.92 8.85
N SER A 171 16.23 -5.66 8.47
CA SER A 171 16.19 -5.21 7.07
C SER A 171 17.05 -6.06 6.14
N VAL A 172 18.23 -6.50 6.60
CA VAL A 172 19.12 -7.36 5.81
C VAL A 172 18.47 -8.71 5.57
N GLN A 173 18.00 -9.36 6.64
CA GLN A 173 17.35 -10.66 6.56
C GLN A 173 16.06 -10.64 5.74
N LEU A 174 15.27 -9.56 5.85
CA LEU A 174 14.06 -9.39 5.03
C LEU A 174 14.41 -9.24 3.55
N LYS A 175 15.40 -8.42 3.19
CA LYS A 175 15.82 -8.27 1.79
C LYS A 175 16.30 -9.58 1.19
N GLU A 176 17.14 -10.32 1.89
CA GLU A 176 17.63 -11.64 1.45
C GLU A 176 16.48 -12.63 1.28
N PHE A 177 15.60 -12.74 2.27
CA PHE A 177 14.48 -13.69 2.25
C PHE A 177 13.45 -13.37 1.17
N LEU A 178 13.13 -12.09 0.96
CA LEU A 178 12.06 -11.66 0.07
C LEU A 178 12.49 -11.55 -1.39
N HIS A 179 13.78 -11.32 -1.66
CA HIS A 179 14.30 -11.14 -3.01
C HIS A 179 13.90 -12.30 -3.93
N ASP A 180 14.35 -13.51 -3.63
CA ASP A 180 14.15 -14.67 -4.50
C ASP A 180 12.67 -15.02 -4.65
N ARG A 181 11.88 -14.82 -3.59
CA ARG A 181 10.44 -15.08 -3.58
C ARG A 181 9.69 -14.12 -4.50
N ILE A 182 10.00 -12.83 -4.41
CA ILE A 182 9.41 -11.80 -5.26
C ILE A 182 9.80 -12.04 -6.72
N VAL A 183 11.08 -12.26 -7.00
CA VAL A 183 11.57 -12.53 -8.36
C VAL A 183 10.90 -13.78 -8.93
N HIS A 184 10.79 -14.85 -8.15
CA HIS A 184 10.06 -16.07 -8.57
C HIS A 184 8.59 -15.78 -8.89
N THR A 185 7.89 -15.07 -8.01
CA THR A 185 6.48 -14.70 -8.22
C THR A 185 6.31 -13.86 -9.47
N LEU A 186 7.14 -12.84 -9.67
CA LEU A 186 7.08 -11.98 -10.87
C LEU A 186 7.36 -12.78 -12.16
N LYS A 187 8.30 -13.71 -12.13
CA LYS A 187 8.55 -14.62 -13.27
C LYS A 187 7.34 -15.48 -13.58
N GLN A 188 6.61 -15.95 -12.57
CA GLN A 188 5.38 -16.71 -12.79
C GLN A 188 4.31 -15.86 -13.50
N PHE A 189 4.14 -14.60 -13.13
CA PHE A 189 3.23 -13.67 -13.83
C PHE A 189 3.61 -13.51 -15.31
N ILE A 190 4.89 -13.37 -15.62
CA ILE A 190 5.38 -13.21 -17.00
C ILE A 190 5.14 -14.46 -17.84
N THR A 191 5.31 -15.65 -17.25
CA THR A 191 5.35 -16.92 -18.01
C THR A 191 4.04 -17.70 -18.03
N HIS A 192 3.19 -17.55 -17.00
CA HIS A 192 2.02 -18.38 -16.80
C HIS A 192 0.71 -17.60 -16.63
N ASN A 193 0.72 -16.28 -16.78
CA ASN A 193 -0.36 -15.37 -16.43
C ASN A 193 -0.64 -15.30 -14.92
N CYS A 194 -1.48 -14.35 -14.52
CA CYS A 194 -1.92 -14.24 -13.14
C CYS A 194 -2.84 -15.40 -12.76
N PRO A 195 -2.51 -16.21 -11.75
CA PRO A 195 -3.37 -17.31 -11.31
C PRO A 195 -4.77 -16.88 -10.84
N GLU A 196 -4.94 -15.61 -10.50
CA GLU A 196 -6.20 -15.02 -10.03
C GLU A 196 -6.79 -14.05 -11.08
N ALA A 197 -6.46 -14.25 -12.37
CA ALA A 197 -6.87 -13.37 -13.46
C ALA A 197 -8.40 -13.29 -13.66
N ASP A 198 -9.13 -14.32 -13.26
CA ASP A 198 -10.59 -14.39 -13.38
C ASP A 198 -11.32 -13.61 -12.27
N ASP A 199 -10.60 -13.18 -11.23
CA ASP A 199 -11.15 -12.34 -10.16
C ASP A 199 -10.59 -10.92 -10.26
N PHE A 200 -11.41 -9.99 -10.73
CA PHE A 200 -11.02 -8.59 -10.92
C PHE A 200 -10.55 -7.91 -9.64
N THR A 201 -11.06 -8.31 -8.48
CA THR A 201 -10.67 -7.75 -7.18
C THR A 201 -9.24 -8.14 -6.85
N TYR A 202 -8.92 -9.41 -6.97
CA TYR A 202 -7.58 -9.92 -6.67
C TYR A 202 -6.58 -9.54 -7.74
N LEU A 203 -6.98 -9.53 -9.02
CA LEU A 203 -6.13 -9.03 -10.09
C LEU A 203 -5.72 -7.56 -9.85
N GLY A 204 -6.67 -6.70 -9.51
CA GLY A 204 -6.38 -5.31 -9.19
C GLY A 204 -5.42 -5.14 -8.02
N THR A 205 -5.58 -5.97 -6.98
CA THR A 205 -4.68 -5.99 -5.82
C THR A 205 -3.28 -6.47 -6.20
N ASN A 206 -3.16 -7.54 -6.97
CA ASN A 206 -1.88 -8.06 -7.44
C ASN A 206 -1.13 -7.03 -8.28
N LEU A 207 -1.80 -6.40 -9.25
CA LEU A 207 -1.22 -5.35 -10.09
C LEU A 207 -0.75 -4.14 -9.28
N GLN A 208 -1.46 -3.78 -8.21
CA GLN A 208 -1.05 -2.71 -7.31
C GLN A 208 0.32 -2.99 -6.69
N TYR A 209 0.54 -4.20 -6.16
CA TYR A 209 1.81 -4.55 -5.51
C TYR A 209 2.95 -4.74 -6.51
N ILE A 210 2.69 -5.32 -7.67
CA ILE A 210 3.67 -5.38 -8.77
C ILE A 210 4.08 -3.96 -9.16
N ARG A 211 3.14 -3.05 -9.29
CA ARG A 211 3.42 -1.65 -9.61
C ARG A 211 4.26 -0.96 -8.52
N MET A 212 3.95 -1.19 -7.25
CA MET A 212 4.76 -0.66 -6.15
C MET A 212 6.22 -1.11 -6.23
N LEU A 213 6.45 -2.37 -6.57
CA LEU A 213 7.82 -2.90 -6.79
C LEU A 213 8.50 -2.21 -7.97
N ALA A 214 7.79 -2.04 -9.09
CA ALA A 214 8.31 -1.39 -10.28
C ALA A 214 8.74 0.07 -10.03
N GLU A 215 8.05 0.76 -9.13
CA GLU A 215 8.26 2.17 -8.86
C GLU A 215 9.24 2.46 -7.74
N PHE A 216 9.12 1.72 -6.66
CA PHE A 216 9.77 2.09 -5.40
C PHE A 216 10.90 1.16 -4.99
N SER A 217 10.99 -0.07 -5.53
CA SER A 217 12.09 -0.95 -5.16
C SER A 217 13.45 -0.35 -5.55
N LYS A 218 14.39 -0.40 -4.62
CA LYS A 218 15.79 -0.02 -4.86
C LYS A 218 16.57 -1.13 -5.55
N ASN A 219 16.05 -2.36 -5.57
CA ASN A 219 16.64 -3.50 -6.27
C ASN A 219 16.29 -3.45 -7.77
N GLU A 220 17.32 -3.37 -8.61
CA GLU A 220 17.14 -3.20 -10.05
C GLU A 220 16.52 -4.44 -10.73
N GLU A 221 16.88 -5.65 -10.29
CA GLU A 221 16.30 -6.89 -10.83
C GLU A 221 14.81 -6.99 -10.54
N ILE A 222 14.41 -6.72 -9.29
CA ILE A 222 13.00 -6.72 -8.89
C ILE A 222 12.23 -5.67 -9.68
N ARG A 223 12.77 -4.45 -9.78
CA ARG A 223 12.10 -3.37 -10.51
C ARG A 223 11.88 -3.70 -11.99
N LYS A 224 12.90 -4.25 -12.67
CA LYS A 224 12.79 -4.68 -14.08
C LYS A 224 11.82 -5.82 -14.25
N SER A 225 11.86 -6.82 -13.37
CA SER A 225 10.93 -7.95 -13.40
C SER A 225 9.48 -7.50 -13.17
N ALA A 226 9.26 -6.56 -12.26
CA ALA A 226 7.93 -6.00 -12.00
C ALA A 226 7.39 -5.14 -13.17
N LEU A 227 8.27 -4.48 -13.92
CA LEU A 227 7.88 -3.75 -15.14
C LEU A 227 7.51 -4.68 -16.30
N ALA A 228 8.00 -5.91 -16.30
CA ALA A 228 7.73 -6.91 -17.32
C ALA A 228 6.51 -7.79 -16.99
N ALA A 229 6.11 -7.86 -15.71
CA ALA A 229 4.98 -8.65 -15.22
C ALA A 229 3.66 -7.89 -15.38
#